data_304d2140d8457ba03c7e6c31e3483590
#
_entry.id   304d2140d8457ba03c7e6c31e3483590
#
_cell.length_a   1.000
_cell.length_b   1.000
_cell.length_c   1.000
_cell.angle_alpha   90.00
_cell.angle_beta   90.00
_cell.angle_gamma   90.00
#
_symmetry.space_group_name_H-M   'P 1'
#
loop_
_entity.id
_entity.type
_entity.pdbx_description
1 polymer ?
#
loop_
_entity_poly.entity_id
_entity_poly.type
_entity_poly.pdbx_seq_one_letter_code
_entity_poly.pdbx_strand_id
1 'polypeptide(L)'
;LADQINGKSLLNRNGNIYLYKTDSSYESGLKDINNRMKYGLNAEMLNPSELNKLEPKLNFSEGGSSYFPDGAYMSDPGKMTKLLLDASVKKGCQVIKKAANRIERTGEGVEVTLADKSKVISKHLVISAGAYSKKFAKQAGDHIPLDAERGYHVEYDMKEPLLNRPCCSAESGFYMSPMTGRLRVVGTVELGGLSPEISRHRVNHLEKGALSFFPDLGKPSREWLGFRPSIPDSKPVISQSSKGNDIIYAFGHGHIG
;
A
#
# COMPACT_ATOMS: atom_id res chain seq x y z
N LEU A 1 6.46 -10.46 -14.81
CA LEU A 1 5.20 -9.72 -15.04
C LEU A 1 5.46 -8.26 -15.41
N ALA A 2 6.24 -7.48 -14.60
CA ALA A 2 6.53 -6.07 -14.88
C ALA A 2 7.15 -5.86 -16.28
N ASP A 3 8.08 -6.72 -16.69
CA ASP A 3 8.68 -6.68 -18.02
C ASP A 3 7.65 -6.93 -19.14
N GLN A 4 6.73 -7.87 -18.92
CA GLN A 4 5.70 -8.24 -19.91
C GLN A 4 4.67 -7.14 -20.18
N ILE A 5 4.53 -6.18 -19.26
CA ILE A 5 3.58 -5.07 -19.37
C ILE A 5 4.27 -3.70 -19.54
N ASN A 6 5.59 -3.68 -19.81
CA ASN A 6 6.40 -2.47 -19.88
C ASN A 6 6.39 -1.62 -18.60
N GLY A 7 6.23 -2.25 -17.45
CA GLY A 7 6.16 -1.62 -16.13
C GLY A 7 7.47 -1.64 -15.34
N LYS A 8 8.56 -2.21 -15.89
CA LYS A 8 9.84 -2.37 -15.17
C LYS A 8 10.42 -1.06 -14.66
N SER A 9 10.30 0.01 -15.44
CA SER A 9 10.79 1.35 -15.07
C SER A 9 10.07 1.98 -13.87
N LEU A 10 8.93 1.44 -13.48
CA LEU A 10 8.19 1.88 -12.29
C LEU A 10 8.66 1.20 -11.00
N LEU A 11 9.42 0.11 -11.11
CA LEU A 11 9.96 -0.64 -9.98
C LEU A 11 11.40 -0.22 -9.73
N ASN A 12 11.65 0.41 -8.60
CA ASN A 12 12.95 0.89 -8.18
C ASN A 12 13.52 -0.03 -7.10
N ARG A 13 14.76 -0.51 -7.31
CA ARG A 13 15.47 -1.43 -6.41
C ARG A 13 16.73 -0.75 -5.90
N ASN A 14 16.55 0.28 -5.09
CA ASN A 14 17.65 1.09 -4.54
C ASN A 14 17.55 1.22 -3.01
N GLY A 15 16.82 0.29 -2.40
CA GLY A 15 16.68 0.18 -0.95
C GLY A 15 15.65 1.13 -0.37
N ASN A 16 15.57 1.08 0.95
CA ASN A 16 14.79 1.99 1.79
C ASN A 16 15.54 2.28 3.09
N ILE A 17 15.20 3.38 3.76
CA ILE A 17 15.87 3.84 4.96
C ILE A 17 14.85 3.98 6.10
N TYR A 18 15.23 3.58 7.31
CA TYR A 18 14.53 3.94 8.54
C TYR A 18 15.32 4.99 9.31
N LEU A 19 14.65 6.03 9.75
CA LEU A 19 15.19 7.18 10.45
C LEU A 19 14.78 7.12 11.91
N TYR A 20 15.74 7.21 12.82
CA TYR A 20 15.57 7.21 14.27
C TYR A 20 16.02 8.56 14.82
N LYS A 21 15.08 9.36 15.33
CA LYS A 21 15.35 10.74 15.78
C LYS A 21 16.08 10.83 17.12
N THR A 22 16.04 9.77 17.93
CA THR A 22 16.67 9.74 19.25
C THR A 22 17.63 8.57 19.35
N ASP A 23 18.66 8.71 20.20
CA ASP A 23 19.60 7.61 20.46
C ASP A 23 18.88 6.38 21.01
N SER A 24 17.89 6.58 21.88
CA SER A 24 17.10 5.46 22.44
C SER A 24 16.31 4.71 21.37
N SER A 25 15.70 5.40 20.38
CA SER A 25 15.00 4.75 19.27
C SER A 25 15.97 4.06 18.32
N TYR A 26 17.14 4.67 18.11
CA TYR A 26 18.21 4.06 17.31
C TYR A 26 18.74 2.77 17.94
N GLU A 27 19.03 2.77 19.24
CA GLU A 27 19.48 1.57 19.98
C GLU A 27 18.41 0.46 19.95
N SER A 28 17.14 0.83 20.12
CA SER A 28 16.03 -0.12 20.00
C SER A 28 15.91 -0.71 18.59
N GLY A 29 16.02 0.15 17.59
CA GLY A 29 16.03 -0.25 16.17
C GLY A 29 17.20 -1.18 15.84
N LEU A 30 18.40 -0.88 16.37
CA LEU A 30 19.59 -1.69 16.20
C LEU A 30 19.41 -3.10 16.76
N LYS A 31 18.78 -3.25 17.94
CA LYS A 31 18.48 -4.56 18.53
C LYS A 31 17.53 -5.38 17.66
N ASP A 32 16.48 -4.75 17.15
CA ASP A 32 15.51 -5.41 16.25
C ASP A 32 16.18 -5.85 14.94
N ILE A 33 16.95 -4.96 14.30
CA ILE A 33 17.66 -5.26 13.07
C ILE A 33 18.68 -6.38 13.26
N ASN A 34 19.49 -6.34 14.30
CA ASN A 34 20.46 -7.39 14.59
C ASN A 34 19.78 -8.76 14.79
N ASN A 35 18.57 -8.77 15.35
CA ASN A 35 17.78 -9.99 15.45
C ASN A 35 17.34 -10.48 14.07
N ARG A 36 16.84 -9.60 13.21
CA ARG A 36 16.38 -9.96 11.86
C ARG A 36 17.52 -10.37 10.93
N MET A 37 18.71 -9.79 11.08
CA MET A 37 19.91 -10.18 10.32
C MET A 37 20.29 -11.65 10.55
N LYS A 38 20.03 -12.21 11.74
CA LYS A 38 20.21 -13.66 12.01
C LYS A 38 19.33 -14.55 11.11
N TYR A 39 18.27 -13.98 10.55
CA TYR A 39 17.35 -14.66 9.61
C TYR A 39 17.55 -14.23 8.14
N GLY A 40 18.71 -13.62 7.84
CA GLY A 40 19.09 -13.27 6.48
C GLY A 40 18.65 -11.89 5.99
N LEU A 41 18.17 -11.01 6.90
CA LEU A 41 17.94 -9.62 6.52
C LEU A 41 19.26 -8.93 6.20
N ASN A 42 19.37 -8.31 5.03
CA ASN A 42 20.48 -7.46 4.67
C ASN A 42 20.19 -6.01 5.10
N ALA A 43 20.96 -5.48 6.03
CA ALA A 43 20.78 -4.14 6.58
C ALA A 43 22.12 -3.54 6.99
N GLU A 44 22.24 -2.23 6.83
CA GLU A 44 23.40 -1.42 7.20
C GLU A 44 22.96 -0.33 8.16
N MET A 45 23.71 -0.13 9.25
CA MET A 45 23.49 1.00 10.16
C MET A 45 24.30 2.17 9.66
N LEU A 46 23.67 3.35 9.51
CA LEU A 46 24.30 4.54 8.97
C LEU A 46 24.34 5.64 10.03
N ASN A 47 25.49 6.30 10.13
CA ASN A 47 25.61 7.57 10.82
C ASN A 47 25.05 8.73 9.97
N PRO A 48 24.85 9.94 10.53
CA PRO A 48 24.30 11.07 9.79
C PRO A 48 25.11 11.46 8.53
N SER A 49 26.44 11.34 8.54
CA SER A 49 27.28 11.65 7.39
C SER A 49 27.10 10.65 6.24
N GLU A 50 26.95 9.38 6.57
CA GLU A 50 26.67 8.32 5.59
C GLU A 50 25.26 8.45 5.02
N LEU A 51 24.27 8.75 5.86
CA LEU A 51 22.91 9.05 5.43
C LEU A 51 22.87 10.24 4.47
N ASN A 52 23.58 11.33 4.77
CA ASN A 52 23.62 12.53 3.92
C ASN A 52 24.20 12.24 2.54
N LYS A 53 25.13 11.29 2.39
CA LYS A 53 25.63 10.86 1.06
C LYS A 53 24.54 10.17 0.24
N LEU A 54 23.65 9.42 0.89
CA LEU A 54 22.56 8.71 0.23
C LEU A 54 21.37 9.62 -0.06
N GLU A 55 21.04 10.53 0.87
CA GLU A 55 19.87 11.44 0.83
C GLU A 55 20.30 12.88 1.14
N PRO A 56 21.02 13.57 0.23
CA PRO A 56 21.66 14.85 0.53
C PRO A 56 20.68 16.02 0.77
N LYS A 57 19.42 15.87 0.38
CA LYS A 57 18.38 16.90 0.59
C LYS A 57 17.56 16.66 1.87
N LEU A 58 17.79 15.55 2.56
CA LEU A 58 17.08 15.19 3.79
C LEU A 58 17.65 15.98 4.97
N ASN A 59 16.82 16.80 5.63
CA ASN A 59 17.22 17.46 6.88
C ASN A 59 17.13 16.49 8.05
N PHE A 60 18.27 15.85 8.36
CA PHE A 60 18.37 14.86 9.44
C PHE A 60 19.82 14.85 9.97
N SER A 61 20.01 15.36 11.19
CA SER A 61 21.33 15.56 11.80
C SER A 61 21.53 14.85 13.16
N GLU A 62 20.46 14.33 13.74
CA GLU A 62 20.48 13.70 15.08
C GLU A 62 20.02 12.26 15.00
N GLY A 63 20.40 11.44 16.01
CA GLY A 63 20.07 10.02 16.07
C GLY A 63 20.85 9.17 15.05
N GLY A 64 20.17 8.25 14.38
CA GLY A 64 20.78 7.35 13.42
C GLY A 64 19.78 6.84 12.39
N SER A 65 20.27 6.00 11.47
CA SER A 65 19.43 5.39 10.47
C SER A 65 19.86 3.96 10.15
N SER A 66 18.95 3.20 9.56
CA SER A 66 19.26 1.89 8.98
C SER A 66 18.85 1.86 7.51
N TYR A 67 19.73 1.32 6.69
CA TYR A 67 19.54 1.15 5.25
C TYR A 67 19.33 -0.32 4.92
N PHE A 68 18.33 -0.59 4.10
CA PHE A 68 17.97 -1.93 3.61
C PHE A 68 18.18 -1.96 2.10
N PRO A 69 19.36 -2.38 1.61
CA PRO A 69 19.71 -2.29 0.19
C PRO A 69 18.80 -3.12 -0.73
N ASP A 70 18.25 -4.23 -0.24
CA ASP A 70 17.38 -5.11 -1.01
C ASP A 70 15.94 -4.58 -1.11
N GLY A 71 15.64 -3.47 -0.45
CA GLY A 71 14.34 -2.82 -0.50
C GLY A 71 13.98 -2.35 -1.91
N ALA A 72 12.69 -2.43 -2.24
CA ALA A 72 12.17 -1.95 -3.51
C ALA A 72 10.90 -1.14 -3.30
N TYR A 73 10.65 -0.18 -4.19
CA TYR A 73 9.42 0.58 -4.19
C TYR A 73 8.91 0.82 -5.61
N MET A 74 7.63 1.16 -5.70
CA MET A 74 6.98 1.49 -6.97
C MET A 74 6.75 3.00 -7.06
N SER A 75 7.35 3.64 -8.07
CA SER A 75 7.25 5.09 -8.25
C SER A 75 5.90 5.58 -8.75
N ASP A 76 5.06 4.69 -9.32
CA ASP A 76 3.68 4.99 -9.70
C ASP A 76 2.81 3.73 -9.68
N PRO A 77 2.20 3.37 -8.51
CA PRO A 77 1.31 2.22 -8.40
C PRO A 77 0.07 2.32 -9.29
N GLY A 78 -0.46 3.52 -9.46
CA GLY A 78 -1.63 3.75 -10.32
C GLY A 78 -1.35 3.43 -11.79
N LYS A 79 -0.20 3.89 -12.29
CA LYS A 79 0.25 3.56 -13.65
C LYS A 79 0.51 2.07 -13.81
N MET A 80 1.11 1.40 -12.80
CA MET A 80 1.32 -0.05 -12.83
C MET A 80 -0.01 -0.80 -12.94
N THR A 81 -1.01 -0.44 -12.13
CA THR A 81 -2.36 -1.03 -12.19
C THR A 81 -3.01 -0.82 -13.56
N LYS A 82 -2.84 0.38 -14.13
CA LYS A 82 -3.35 0.67 -15.48
C LYS A 82 -2.68 -0.20 -16.54
N LEU A 83 -1.36 -0.38 -16.51
CA LEU A 83 -0.64 -1.24 -17.43
C LEU A 83 -1.09 -2.71 -17.34
N LEU A 84 -1.36 -3.20 -16.13
CA LEU A 84 -1.92 -4.54 -15.91
C LEU A 84 -3.30 -4.68 -16.53
N LEU A 85 -4.17 -3.69 -16.33
CA LEU A 85 -5.51 -3.66 -16.90
C LEU A 85 -5.46 -3.63 -18.44
N ASP A 86 -4.65 -2.74 -19.02
CA ASP A 86 -4.49 -2.61 -20.46
C ASP A 86 -3.96 -3.92 -21.10
N ALA A 87 -3.02 -4.59 -20.41
CA ALA A 87 -2.51 -5.88 -20.87
C ALA A 87 -3.58 -6.99 -20.79
N SER A 88 -4.45 -6.97 -19.78
CA SER A 88 -5.55 -7.91 -19.64
C SER A 88 -6.60 -7.70 -20.74
N VAL A 89 -6.94 -6.44 -21.06
CA VAL A 89 -7.85 -6.08 -22.14
C VAL A 89 -7.31 -6.55 -23.50
N LYS A 90 -6.00 -6.37 -23.76
CA LYS A 90 -5.35 -6.89 -24.98
C LYS A 90 -5.44 -8.42 -25.11
N LYS A 91 -5.58 -9.12 -23.98
CA LYS A 91 -5.78 -10.58 -23.95
C LYS A 91 -7.26 -11.00 -23.99
N GLY A 92 -8.18 -10.07 -24.24
CA GLY A 92 -9.62 -10.35 -24.40
C GLY A 92 -10.44 -10.14 -23.11
N CYS A 93 -9.86 -9.63 -22.03
CA CYS A 93 -10.63 -9.28 -20.84
C CYS A 93 -11.57 -8.10 -21.15
N GLN A 94 -12.83 -8.22 -20.74
CA GLN A 94 -13.81 -7.15 -20.81
C GLN A 94 -13.87 -6.41 -19.46
N VAL A 95 -13.91 -5.08 -19.50
CA VAL A 95 -14.01 -4.22 -18.32
C VAL A 95 -15.39 -3.60 -18.24
N ILE A 96 -16.14 -3.95 -17.22
CA ILE A 96 -17.44 -3.37 -16.92
C ILE A 96 -17.27 -2.32 -15.82
N LYS A 97 -17.41 -1.03 -16.16
CA LYS A 97 -17.27 0.09 -15.20
C LYS A 97 -18.56 0.31 -14.38
N LYS A 98 -18.98 -0.72 -13.65
CA LYS A 98 -20.16 -0.69 -12.77
C LYS A 98 -19.85 -1.39 -11.46
N ALA A 99 -20.43 -0.91 -10.38
CA ALA A 99 -20.31 -1.58 -9.08
C ALA A 99 -21.09 -2.91 -9.07
N ALA A 100 -20.50 -3.94 -8.48
CA ALA A 100 -21.21 -5.17 -8.16
C ALA A 100 -22.02 -4.97 -6.87
N ASN A 101 -23.32 -5.36 -6.89
CA ASN A 101 -24.19 -5.23 -5.74
C ASN A 101 -24.46 -6.56 -5.03
N ARG A 102 -24.68 -7.61 -5.80
CA ARG A 102 -25.04 -8.93 -5.29
C ARG A 102 -24.38 -10.02 -6.11
N ILE A 103 -24.09 -11.12 -5.46
CA ILE A 103 -23.71 -12.38 -6.11
C ILE A 103 -24.65 -13.49 -5.67
N GLU A 104 -24.93 -14.43 -6.55
CA GLU A 104 -25.79 -15.56 -6.28
C GLU A 104 -25.36 -16.77 -7.13
N ARG A 105 -25.39 -17.98 -6.54
CA ARG A 105 -25.25 -19.22 -7.29
C ARG A 105 -26.55 -19.56 -7.97
N THR A 106 -26.49 -19.91 -9.23
CA THR A 106 -27.63 -20.34 -10.05
C THR A 106 -27.35 -21.69 -10.69
N GLY A 107 -28.32 -22.29 -11.35
CA GLY A 107 -28.10 -23.51 -12.13
C GLY A 107 -27.15 -23.37 -13.31
N GLU A 108 -26.89 -22.13 -13.75
CA GLU A 108 -26.02 -21.81 -14.89
C GLU A 108 -24.60 -21.34 -14.47
N GLY A 109 -24.36 -21.16 -13.18
CA GLY A 109 -23.10 -20.68 -12.63
C GLY A 109 -23.28 -19.62 -11.54
N VAL A 110 -22.35 -18.67 -11.46
CA VAL A 110 -22.42 -17.55 -10.50
C VAL A 110 -22.91 -16.29 -11.23
N GLU A 111 -24.03 -15.76 -10.78
CA GLU A 111 -24.61 -14.51 -11.26
C GLU A 111 -24.09 -13.32 -10.41
N VAL A 112 -23.66 -12.26 -11.07
CA VAL A 112 -23.29 -10.97 -10.46
C VAL A 112 -24.31 -9.93 -10.90
N THR A 113 -25.10 -9.40 -9.98
CA THR A 113 -25.99 -8.26 -10.22
C THR A 113 -25.24 -6.95 -10.01
N LEU A 114 -25.23 -6.09 -11.03
CA LEU A 114 -24.58 -4.79 -11.05
C LEU A 114 -25.49 -3.67 -10.48
N ALA A 115 -24.93 -2.49 -10.28
CA ALA A 115 -25.65 -1.34 -9.69
C ALA A 115 -26.84 -0.87 -10.53
N ASP A 116 -26.80 -1.02 -11.85
CA ASP A 116 -27.87 -0.71 -12.78
C ASP A 116 -28.87 -1.87 -13.00
N LYS A 117 -28.79 -2.91 -12.17
CA LYS A 117 -29.60 -4.14 -12.21
C LYS A 117 -29.26 -5.07 -13.38
N SER A 118 -28.31 -4.74 -14.26
CA SER A 118 -27.81 -5.68 -15.27
C SER A 118 -27.08 -6.84 -14.59
N LYS A 119 -27.01 -7.99 -15.26
CA LYS A 119 -26.47 -9.23 -14.72
C LYS A 119 -25.33 -9.75 -15.58
N VAL A 120 -24.36 -10.36 -14.95
CA VAL A 120 -23.27 -11.10 -15.58
C VAL A 120 -23.26 -12.49 -14.99
N ILE A 121 -23.28 -13.52 -15.82
CA ILE A 121 -23.22 -14.93 -15.39
C ILE A 121 -21.90 -15.52 -15.87
N SER A 122 -21.24 -16.25 -15.00
CA SER A 122 -19.98 -16.94 -15.31
C SER A 122 -19.90 -18.28 -14.59
N LYS A 123 -19.09 -19.20 -15.13
CA LYS A 123 -18.83 -20.51 -14.47
C LYS A 123 -18.07 -20.34 -13.16
N HIS A 124 -17.18 -19.36 -13.10
CA HIS A 124 -16.37 -19.07 -11.92
C HIS A 124 -16.34 -17.56 -11.64
N LEU A 125 -16.31 -17.21 -10.34
CA LEU A 125 -16.19 -15.84 -9.86
C LEU A 125 -14.95 -15.71 -8.97
N VAL A 126 -14.09 -14.74 -9.25
CA VAL A 126 -13.02 -14.33 -8.33
C VAL A 126 -13.44 -13.05 -7.60
N ILE A 127 -13.52 -13.12 -6.27
CA ILE A 127 -13.80 -11.96 -5.42
C ILE A 127 -12.47 -11.34 -4.99
N SER A 128 -12.13 -10.17 -5.57
CA SER A 128 -10.92 -9.38 -5.28
C SER A 128 -11.26 -7.90 -5.06
N ALA A 129 -12.37 -7.64 -4.35
CA ALA A 129 -12.93 -6.30 -4.14
C ALA A 129 -12.32 -5.55 -2.93
N GLY A 130 -11.11 -5.93 -2.49
CA GLY A 130 -10.41 -5.29 -1.37
C GLY A 130 -11.27 -5.30 -0.10
N ALA A 131 -11.37 -4.17 0.58
CA ALA A 131 -12.16 -4.03 1.82
C ALA A 131 -13.67 -4.27 1.62
N TYR A 132 -14.18 -4.22 0.39
CA TYR A 132 -15.58 -4.50 0.07
C TYR A 132 -15.88 -6.00 -0.11
N SER A 133 -14.88 -6.88 -0.08
CA SER A 133 -15.04 -8.32 -0.31
C SER A 133 -15.86 -9.02 0.77
N LYS A 134 -15.89 -8.50 2.00
CA LYS A 134 -16.60 -9.09 3.15
C LYS A 134 -18.07 -9.40 2.85
N LYS A 135 -18.80 -8.45 2.21
CA LYS A 135 -20.21 -8.64 1.88
C LYS A 135 -20.42 -9.76 0.86
N PHE A 136 -19.52 -9.88 -0.10
CA PHE A 136 -19.61 -10.92 -1.13
C PHE A 136 -19.23 -12.30 -0.59
N ALA A 137 -18.23 -12.38 0.30
CA ALA A 137 -17.91 -13.61 1.00
C ALA A 137 -19.11 -14.12 1.82
N LYS A 138 -19.82 -13.22 2.52
CA LYS A 138 -21.06 -13.57 3.24
C LYS A 138 -22.14 -14.09 2.30
N GLN A 139 -22.32 -13.48 1.12
CA GLN A 139 -23.27 -13.95 0.11
C GLN A 139 -22.88 -15.29 -0.49
N ALA A 140 -21.57 -15.57 -0.59
CA ALA A 140 -21.04 -16.86 -1.01
C ALA A 140 -21.21 -17.97 0.04
N GLY A 141 -21.61 -17.62 1.28
CA GLY A 141 -21.85 -18.54 2.39
C GLY A 141 -20.69 -18.65 3.39
N ASP A 142 -19.68 -17.76 3.32
CA ASP A 142 -18.51 -17.75 4.19
C ASP A 142 -18.45 -16.52 5.08
N HIS A 143 -18.04 -16.73 6.34
CA HIS A 143 -17.81 -15.65 7.28
C HIS A 143 -16.31 -15.40 7.42
N ILE A 144 -15.83 -14.26 6.89
CA ILE A 144 -14.43 -13.88 6.93
C ILE A 144 -14.27 -12.63 7.79
N PRO A 145 -13.35 -12.61 8.79
CA PRO A 145 -13.14 -11.48 9.69
C PRO A 145 -12.33 -10.36 9.03
N LEU A 146 -12.76 -9.92 7.83
CA LEU A 146 -12.19 -8.81 7.10
C LEU A 146 -12.70 -7.49 7.67
N ASP A 147 -11.80 -6.56 7.93
CA ASP A 147 -12.14 -5.18 8.28
C ASP A 147 -11.29 -4.20 7.49
N ALA A 148 -11.64 -2.91 7.56
CA ALA A 148 -10.94 -1.86 6.84
C ALA A 148 -10.04 -1.06 7.81
N GLU A 149 -8.73 -1.08 7.55
CA GLU A 149 -7.81 -0.13 8.14
C GLU A 149 -7.68 1.08 7.23
N ARG A 150 -8.13 2.24 7.72
CA ARG A 150 -8.05 3.50 6.99
C ARG A 150 -6.62 4.02 7.01
N GLY A 151 -6.03 4.21 5.84
CA GLY A 151 -4.69 4.74 5.65
C GLY A 151 -4.73 6.06 4.88
N TYR A 152 -3.84 6.96 5.22
CA TYR A 152 -3.80 8.31 4.68
C TYR A 152 -2.49 8.58 3.96
N HIS A 153 -2.54 9.43 2.92
CA HIS A 153 -1.35 10.06 2.42
C HIS A 153 -1.61 11.51 1.99
N VAL A 154 -0.54 12.29 2.01
CA VAL A 154 -0.47 13.61 1.38
C VAL A 154 0.60 13.58 0.30
N GLU A 155 0.40 14.36 -0.76
CA GLU A 155 1.35 14.45 -1.87
C GLU A 155 1.74 15.92 -2.12
N TYR A 156 2.99 16.11 -2.49
CA TYR A 156 3.59 17.39 -2.85
C TYR A 156 4.14 17.27 -4.26
N ASP A 157 3.67 18.10 -5.19
CA ASP A 157 4.18 18.10 -6.56
C ASP A 157 5.63 18.61 -6.59
N MET A 158 6.52 17.88 -7.26
CA MET A 158 7.95 18.13 -7.30
C MET A 158 8.45 18.20 -8.74
N LYS A 159 9.27 19.23 -9.04
CA LYS A 159 10.03 19.27 -10.30
C LYS A 159 11.19 18.29 -10.27
N GLU A 160 11.86 18.21 -9.14
CA GLU A 160 12.97 17.28 -8.86
C GLU A 160 12.70 16.51 -7.59
N PRO A 161 13.09 15.23 -7.51
CA PRO A 161 12.88 14.43 -6.31
C PRO A 161 13.69 15.00 -5.12
N LEU A 162 13.06 15.02 -3.95
CA LEU A 162 13.72 15.36 -2.68
C LEU A 162 14.42 14.16 -2.06
N LEU A 163 14.00 12.96 -2.38
CA LEU A 163 14.56 11.70 -1.92
C LEU A 163 14.94 10.81 -3.11
N ASN A 164 15.95 9.99 -2.93
CA ASN A 164 16.35 8.96 -3.90
C ASN A 164 15.63 7.62 -3.64
N ARG A 165 15.18 7.39 -2.40
CA ARG A 165 14.49 6.16 -1.96
C ARG A 165 13.50 6.45 -0.84
N PRO A 166 12.58 5.51 -0.52
CA PRO A 166 11.67 5.69 0.60
C PRO A 166 12.41 5.79 1.94
N CYS A 167 12.01 6.79 2.74
CA CYS A 167 12.50 7.00 4.10
C CYS A 167 11.33 6.87 5.08
N CYS A 168 11.46 6.03 6.10
CA CYS A 168 10.49 5.83 7.17
C CYS A 168 10.93 6.59 8.43
N SER A 169 10.07 7.44 8.99
CA SER A 169 10.25 7.94 10.35
C SER A 169 9.75 6.86 11.33
N ALA A 170 10.67 6.21 12.04
CA ALA A 170 10.35 5.08 12.90
C ALA A 170 9.39 5.46 14.04
N GLU A 171 9.64 6.60 14.71
CA GLU A 171 8.83 7.06 15.84
C GLU A 171 7.46 7.58 15.39
N SER A 172 7.42 8.23 14.22
CA SER A 172 6.18 8.89 13.74
C SER A 172 5.31 7.99 12.88
N GLY A 173 5.80 6.81 12.48
CA GLY A 173 5.05 5.78 11.78
C GLY A 173 4.56 6.19 10.38
N PHE A 174 5.36 6.97 9.64
CA PHE A 174 5.05 7.31 8.24
C PHE A 174 6.26 7.14 7.33
N TYR A 175 5.99 6.92 6.06
CA TYR A 175 6.97 6.86 4.99
C TYR A 175 6.91 8.11 4.12
N MET A 176 8.06 8.60 3.72
CA MET A 176 8.26 9.59 2.66
C MET A 176 8.82 8.86 1.45
N SER A 177 8.10 8.85 0.35
CA SER A 177 8.45 8.07 -0.84
C SER A 177 8.57 8.97 -2.07
N PRO A 178 9.69 8.88 -2.82
CA PRO A 178 9.80 9.58 -4.10
C PRO A 178 8.89 8.87 -5.12
N MET A 179 7.94 9.63 -5.63
CA MET A 179 7.03 9.17 -6.68
C MET A 179 7.34 9.93 -7.96
N THR A 180 6.85 9.45 -9.08
CA THR A 180 7.00 10.17 -10.35
C THR A 180 6.39 11.58 -10.27
N GLY A 181 7.24 12.61 -10.28
CA GLY A 181 6.85 14.02 -10.22
C GLY A 181 6.30 14.52 -8.88
N ARG A 182 6.44 13.76 -7.79
CA ARG A 182 5.94 14.14 -6.47
C ARG A 182 6.61 13.42 -5.31
N LEU A 183 6.54 14.02 -4.14
CA LEU A 183 6.81 13.36 -2.85
C LEU A 183 5.49 12.88 -2.26
N ARG A 184 5.38 11.61 -1.88
CA ARG A 184 4.26 11.06 -1.11
C ARG A 184 4.67 10.84 0.33
N VAL A 185 3.88 11.34 1.25
CA VAL A 185 4.00 11.07 2.69
C VAL A 185 2.80 10.22 3.11
N VAL A 186 3.05 8.97 3.46
CA VAL A 186 2.01 7.96 3.70
C VAL A 186 2.22 7.30 5.05
N GLY A 187 1.14 7.15 5.81
CA GLY A 187 1.23 6.49 7.11
C GLY A 187 -0.11 6.45 7.80
N THR A 188 -0.03 6.24 9.08
CA THR A 188 -1.15 6.15 10.02
C THR A 188 -2.09 4.98 9.74
N VAL A 189 -2.70 4.49 10.79
CA VAL A 189 -3.76 3.47 10.75
C VAL A 189 -4.91 3.97 11.61
N GLU A 190 -6.13 3.85 11.09
CA GLU A 190 -7.34 4.17 11.81
C GLU A 190 -8.38 3.07 11.61
N LEU A 191 -8.91 2.55 12.69
CA LEU A 191 -10.02 1.61 12.68
C LEU A 191 -11.32 2.42 12.61
N GLY A 192 -11.88 2.57 11.43
CA GLY A 192 -13.05 3.41 11.19
C GLY A 192 -13.99 2.86 10.10
N GLY A 193 -13.82 1.57 9.77
CA GLY A 193 -14.62 0.92 8.73
C GLY A 193 -14.45 1.60 7.36
N LEU A 194 -15.55 1.67 6.60
CA LEU A 194 -15.58 2.19 5.23
C LEU A 194 -16.08 3.64 5.15
N SER A 195 -15.99 4.43 6.23
CA SER A 195 -16.35 5.85 6.17
C SER A 195 -15.39 6.62 5.22
N PRO A 196 -15.93 7.39 4.25
CA PRO A 196 -15.12 8.18 3.33
C PRO A 196 -14.60 9.50 3.92
N GLU A 197 -14.95 9.84 5.15
CA GLU A 197 -14.57 11.09 5.79
C GLU A 197 -13.07 11.11 6.12
N ILE A 198 -12.36 12.14 5.66
CA ILE A 198 -10.93 12.32 5.92
C ILE A 198 -10.72 12.91 7.32
N SER A 199 -9.93 12.21 8.14
CA SER A 199 -9.52 12.71 9.46
C SER A 199 -8.46 13.80 9.32
N ARG A 200 -8.82 15.06 9.63
CA ARG A 200 -7.90 16.20 9.63
C ARG A 200 -6.72 15.98 10.59
N HIS A 201 -6.94 15.34 11.71
CA HIS A 201 -5.88 15.02 12.65
C HIS A 201 -4.78 14.14 12.01
N ARG A 202 -5.18 13.11 11.25
CA ARG A 202 -4.25 12.20 10.55
C ARG A 202 -3.48 12.91 9.43
N VAL A 203 -4.17 13.71 8.64
CA VAL A 203 -3.55 14.52 7.58
C VAL A 203 -2.54 15.51 8.18
N ASN A 204 -2.93 16.27 9.19
CA ASN A 204 -2.05 17.23 9.88
C ASN A 204 -0.82 16.54 10.51
N HIS A 205 -0.94 15.30 11.00
CA HIS A 205 0.18 14.53 11.49
C HIS A 205 1.22 14.27 10.38
N LEU A 206 0.76 13.86 9.20
CA LEU A 206 1.63 13.60 8.05
C LEU A 206 2.29 14.90 7.54
N GLU A 207 1.55 16.00 7.45
CA GLU A 207 2.08 17.31 7.05
C GLU A 207 3.18 17.80 8.00
N LYS A 208 2.89 17.83 9.32
CA LYS A 208 3.87 18.22 10.34
C LYS A 208 5.09 17.31 10.32
N GLY A 209 4.88 16.01 10.13
CA GLY A 209 5.96 15.04 9.99
C GLY A 209 6.85 15.34 8.80
N ALA A 210 6.27 15.60 7.63
CA ALA A 210 7.02 15.95 6.42
C ALA A 210 7.83 17.25 6.58
N LEU A 211 7.22 18.29 7.15
CA LEU A 211 7.87 19.58 7.40
C LEU A 211 9.06 19.48 8.37
N SER A 212 9.09 18.49 9.26
CA SER A 212 10.25 18.27 10.13
C SER A 212 11.50 17.77 9.39
N PHE A 213 11.33 17.17 8.21
CA PHE A 213 12.41 16.72 7.33
C PHE A 213 12.66 17.67 6.16
N PHE A 214 11.63 18.39 5.73
CA PHE A 214 11.67 19.33 4.61
C PHE A 214 10.91 20.61 4.97
N PRO A 215 11.56 21.56 5.70
CA PRO A 215 10.89 22.76 6.20
C PRO A 215 10.24 23.63 5.11
N ASP A 216 10.81 23.64 3.90
CA ASP A 216 10.36 24.46 2.77
C ASP A 216 9.33 23.77 1.86
N LEU A 217 8.75 22.65 2.31
CA LEU A 217 7.87 21.81 1.48
C LEU A 217 6.57 22.50 1.05
N GLY A 218 6.09 23.49 1.81
CA GLY A 218 4.82 24.16 1.56
C GLY A 218 3.60 23.31 1.92
N LYS A 219 2.47 23.57 1.23
CA LYS A 219 1.22 22.82 1.45
C LYS A 219 1.13 21.64 0.48
N PRO A 220 0.51 20.51 0.91
CA PRO A 220 0.29 19.39 0.01
C PRO A 220 -0.65 19.79 -1.15
N SER A 221 -0.37 19.25 -2.33
CA SER A 221 -1.21 19.41 -3.52
C SER A 221 -2.40 18.44 -3.51
N ARG A 222 -2.29 17.31 -2.79
CA ARG A 222 -3.32 16.27 -2.72
C ARG A 222 -3.33 15.59 -1.37
N GLU A 223 -4.51 15.17 -0.98
CA GLU A 223 -4.78 14.32 0.18
C GLU A 223 -5.55 13.09 -0.27
N TRP A 224 -5.34 11.97 0.38
CA TRP A 224 -6.02 10.73 0.02
C TRP A 224 -6.28 9.85 1.24
N LEU A 225 -7.40 9.16 1.20
CA LEU A 225 -7.81 8.13 2.14
C LEU A 225 -8.02 6.82 1.38
N GLY A 226 -7.47 5.73 1.89
CA GLY A 226 -7.72 4.39 1.38
C GLY A 226 -8.09 3.38 2.46
N PHE A 227 -8.74 2.32 2.03
CA PHE A 227 -9.21 1.24 2.88
C PHE A 227 -8.35 0.00 2.66
N ARG A 228 -7.46 -0.30 3.61
CA ARG A 228 -6.67 -1.53 3.56
C ARG A 228 -7.55 -2.71 4.00
N PRO A 229 -7.65 -3.76 3.18
CA PRO A 229 -8.43 -4.95 3.53
C PRO A 229 -7.64 -5.81 4.52
N SER A 230 -7.88 -5.65 5.81
CA SER A 230 -7.10 -6.30 6.86
C SER A 230 -7.79 -7.50 7.46
N ILE A 231 -7.02 -8.55 7.71
CA ILE A 231 -7.42 -9.79 8.41
C ILE A 231 -6.61 -9.84 9.72
N PRO A 232 -7.20 -10.31 10.85
CA PRO A 232 -6.54 -10.28 12.15
C PRO A 232 -5.18 -10.99 12.23
N ASP A 233 -4.97 -12.04 11.44
CA ASP A 233 -3.69 -12.77 11.37
C ASP A 233 -2.74 -12.22 10.31
N SER A 234 -3.09 -11.11 9.65
CA SER A 234 -2.33 -10.44 8.57
C SER A 234 -2.06 -11.32 7.34
N LYS A 235 -2.78 -12.42 7.17
CA LYS A 235 -2.65 -13.30 6.00
C LYS A 235 -3.77 -13.04 5.00
N PRO A 236 -3.47 -12.92 3.69
CA PRO A 236 -4.51 -12.77 2.69
C PRO A 236 -5.35 -14.05 2.56
N VAL A 237 -6.61 -13.87 2.23
CA VAL A 237 -7.53 -14.97 1.93
C VAL A 237 -7.42 -15.28 0.44
N ILE A 238 -6.70 -16.36 0.11
CA ILE A 238 -6.54 -16.90 -1.24
C ILE A 238 -7.00 -18.35 -1.19
N SER A 239 -8.30 -18.58 -1.46
CA SER A 239 -8.92 -19.91 -1.30
C SER A 239 -10.22 -20.01 -2.10
N GLN A 240 -10.74 -21.20 -2.22
CA GLN A 240 -12.11 -21.45 -2.70
C GLN A 240 -13.11 -21.18 -1.57
N SER A 241 -14.36 -20.86 -1.92
CA SER A 241 -15.48 -20.80 -0.98
C SER A 241 -15.73 -22.19 -0.36
N SER A 242 -16.16 -22.22 0.92
CA SER A 242 -16.52 -23.48 1.58
C SER A 242 -17.75 -24.18 0.96
N LYS A 243 -18.50 -23.48 0.12
CA LYS A 243 -19.76 -23.95 -0.49
C LYS A 243 -19.60 -24.41 -1.94
N GLY A 244 -18.38 -24.37 -2.49
CA GLY A 244 -18.10 -24.83 -3.86
C GLY A 244 -16.83 -24.18 -4.43
N ASN A 245 -16.34 -24.75 -5.53
CA ASN A 245 -15.14 -24.30 -6.23
C ASN A 245 -15.41 -23.24 -7.32
N ASP A 246 -16.65 -22.84 -7.46
CA ASP A 246 -17.15 -21.84 -8.39
C ASP A 246 -16.83 -20.40 -7.98
N ILE A 247 -16.60 -20.15 -6.66
CA ILE A 247 -16.22 -18.87 -6.11
C ILE A 247 -14.84 -18.95 -5.45
N ILE A 248 -13.94 -18.06 -5.86
CA ILE A 248 -12.56 -17.97 -5.38
C ILE A 248 -12.38 -16.62 -4.69
N TYR A 249 -11.74 -16.61 -3.54
CA TYR A 249 -11.34 -15.41 -2.81
C TYR A 249 -9.90 -15.03 -3.14
N ALA A 250 -9.64 -13.74 -3.34
CA ALA A 250 -8.32 -13.16 -3.52
C ALA A 250 -8.30 -11.73 -2.94
N PHE A 251 -8.31 -11.60 -1.60
CA PHE A 251 -8.35 -10.32 -0.88
C PHE A 251 -7.72 -10.44 0.52
N GLY A 252 -7.71 -9.34 1.27
CA GLY A 252 -7.26 -9.35 2.66
C GLY A 252 -5.76 -9.15 2.83
N HIS A 253 -5.08 -8.52 1.86
CA HIS A 253 -3.61 -8.32 1.87
C HIS A 253 -3.13 -7.28 2.91
N GLY A 254 -4.04 -6.53 3.54
CA GLY A 254 -3.66 -5.52 4.51
C GLY A 254 -2.80 -4.42 3.92
N HIS A 255 -1.73 -4.05 4.64
CA HIS A 255 -0.79 -3.00 4.24
C HIS A 255 0.55 -3.53 3.71
N ILE A 256 0.74 -4.82 3.64
CA ILE A 256 1.98 -5.49 3.21
C ILE A 256 1.81 -6.37 1.96
N GLY A 257 0.61 -6.39 1.37
CA GLY A 257 0.27 -7.25 0.26
C GLY A 257 0.67 -6.78 -1.13
#